data_f975e57c4467a3e8ed724547c6c4b4d4
#
_entry.id   f975e57c4467a3e8ed724547c6c4b4d4
#
_cell.length_a   1.000
_cell.length_b   1.000
_cell.length_c   1.000
_cell.angle_alpha   90.00
_cell.angle_beta   90.00
_cell.angle_gamma   90.00
#
_symmetry.space_group_name_H-M   'P 1'
#
loop_
_entity.id
_entity.type
_entity.pdbx_description
1 polymer ?
#
loop_
_entity_poly.entity_id
_entity_poly.type
_entity_poly.pdbx_seq_one_letter_code
_entity_poly.pdbx_strand_id
1 'polypeptide(L)'
;MSPVAMSVTLLGTGAPPPRMDRFGPSTLVEIGDEKFVFACGRGVAQRLLQLEVPFTSVDRLFLTHLHSDHLVGIPDLYLTGWIFGRQIPFRVWGPEGTQQMMHHLQQAFQADIHIRRDLDEEFSAEGIKVVTQEIQEGVVYEEKGVKIIAFDVDHRPVEPALGFRIEYEGKSVVLSGDTKFSENLIRFADGADLLVHEVCAPENMRDLVRRFNPGRAETTERIIDHHTTPEKAGEIFSRTRPKLAVYSHIVGPPNSDDELLAGTKSTYSGVFEIGNDLMTIDVGDEVCVRGKS
;
A
#
# COMPACT_ATOMS: atom_id res chain seq x y z
N MET A 1 9.91 -27.14 2.95
CA MET A 1 9.72 -25.72 2.56
C MET A 1 10.60 -24.91 3.48
N SER A 2 11.38 -24.00 2.95
CA SER A 2 12.16 -23.07 3.78
C SER A 2 11.20 -22.25 4.64
N PRO A 3 11.58 -21.84 5.86
CA PRO A 3 10.73 -21.05 6.70
C PRO A 3 10.39 -19.70 6.00
N VAL A 4 9.12 -19.32 6.05
CA VAL A 4 8.65 -18.02 5.55
C VAL A 4 8.92 -16.99 6.64
N ALA A 5 9.72 -15.97 6.33
CA ALA A 5 10.03 -14.90 7.27
C ALA A 5 8.93 -13.82 7.28
N MET A 6 8.44 -13.45 6.09
CA MET A 6 7.36 -12.48 5.92
C MET A 6 6.37 -12.98 4.88
N SER A 7 5.08 -12.68 5.07
CA SER A 7 4.03 -12.87 4.08
C SER A 7 3.46 -11.52 3.68
N VAL A 8 3.43 -11.23 2.38
CA VAL A 8 2.95 -9.96 1.83
C VAL A 8 1.71 -10.21 0.99
N THR A 9 0.57 -9.65 1.40
CA THR A 9 -0.69 -9.79 0.66
C THR A 9 -1.14 -8.44 0.12
N LEU A 10 -1.37 -8.37 -1.17
CA LEU A 10 -1.94 -7.20 -1.84
C LEU A 10 -3.45 -7.19 -1.58
N LEU A 11 -3.92 -6.39 -0.62
CA LEU A 11 -5.34 -6.27 -0.29
C LEU A 11 -6.11 -5.53 -1.38
N GLY A 12 -5.45 -4.58 -2.03
CA GLY A 12 -5.98 -3.84 -3.16
C GLY A 12 -4.86 -3.31 -4.03
N THR A 13 -5.03 -3.44 -5.33
CA THR A 13 -4.02 -3.12 -6.35
C THR A 13 -4.46 -2.04 -7.34
N GLY A 14 -5.67 -1.48 -7.12
CA GLY A 14 -6.24 -0.43 -7.95
C GLY A 14 -5.76 0.96 -7.58
N ALA A 15 -6.30 1.95 -8.29
CA ALA A 15 -6.05 3.37 -8.20
C ALA A 15 -7.37 4.10 -7.86
N PRO A 16 -7.45 5.45 -7.88
CA PRO A 16 -8.64 6.20 -7.47
C PRO A 16 -9.98 5.76 -8.10
N PRO A 17 -10.09 5.41 -9.40
CA PRO A 17 -11.34 4.94 -9.96
C PRO A 17 -11.82 3.64 -9.32
N PRO A 18 -13.07 3.56 -8.83
CA PRO A 18 -13.58 2.35 -8.21
C PRO A 18 -13.72 1.21 -9.24
N ARG A 19 -13.21 0.04 -8.88
CA ARG A 19 -13.27 -1.19 -9.66
C ARG A 19 -13.71 -2.35 -8.78
N MET A 20 -14.35 -3.36 -9.38
CA MET A 20 -14.78 -4.56 -8.63
C MET A 20 -13.68 -5.64 -8.60
N ASP A 21 -12.80 -5.63 -9.58
CA ASP A 21 -11.69 -6.58 -9.71
C ASP A 21 -10.41 -6.11 -8.98
N ARG A 22 -10.27 -4.79 -8.76
CA ARG A 22 -9.14 -4.17 -8.05
C ARG A 22 -9.66 -3.12 -7.06
N PHE A 23 -9.51 -3.39 -5.77
CA PHE A 23 -9.86 -2.42 -4.73
C PHE A 23 -8.76 -1.35 -4.58
N GLY A 24 -9.02 -0.35 -3.76
CA GLY A 24 -8.06 0.73 -3.50
C GLY A 24 -6.76 0.22 -2.89
N PRO A 25 -5.63 0.94 -3.09
CA PRO A 25 -4.31 0.46 -2.72
C PRO A 25 -4.22 0.17 -1.22
N SER A 26 -3.80 -1.06 -0.91
CA SER A 26 -3.53 -1.49 0.46
C SER A 26 -2.72 -2.79 0.44
N THR A 27 -1.72 -2.89 1.30
CA THR A 27 -0.86 -4.07 1.42
C THR A 27 -0.78 -4.50 2.87
N LEU A 28 -1.01 -5.80 3.14
CA LEU A 28 -0.80 -6.42 4.43
C LEU A 28 0.56 -7.12 4.44
N VAL A 29 1.37 -6.83 5.45
CA VAL A 29 2.61 -7.55 5.74
C VAL A 29 2.44 -8.26 7.08
N GLU A 30 2.61 -9.58 7.08
CA GLU A 30 2.53 -10.43 8.26
C GLU A 30 3.90 -10.99 8.60
N ILE A 31 4.30 -10.87 9.87
CA ILE A 31 5.59 -11.31 10.39
C ILE A 31 5.32 -12.02 11.73
N GLY A 32 5.30 -13.34 11.73
CA GLY A 32 4.78 -14.11 12.87
C GLY A 32 3.34 -13.71 13.18
N ASP A 33 3.07 -13.28 14.42
CA ASP A 33 1.75 -12.80 14.84
C ASP A 33 1.52 -11.31 14.56
N GLU A 34 2.56 -10.57 14.14
CA GLU A 34 2.50 -9.13 13.92
C GLU A 34 1.93 -8.82 12.53
N LYS A 35 1.05 -7.82 12.45
CA LYS A 35 0.40 -7.39 11.23
C LYS A 35 0.60 -5.90 11.00
N PHE A 36 0.98 -5.55 9.79
CA PHE A 36 1.27 -4.19 9.35
C PHE A 36 0.47 -3.92 8.07
N VAL A 37 -0.37 -2.89 8.08
CA VAL A 37 -1.09 -2.46 6.88
C VAL A 37 -0.42 -1.21 6.32
N PHE A 38 -0.14 -1.22 5.02
CA PHE A 38 0.44 -0.10 4.29
C PHE A 38 -0.59 0.43 3.29
N ALA A 39 -0.92 1.71 3.38
CA ALA A 39 -2.07 2.36 2.79
C ALA A 39 -3.40 1.71 3.20
N CYS A 40 -4.49 2.45 3.10
CA CYS A 40 -5.81 2.00 3.53
C CYS A 40 -6.87 2.48 2.55
N GLY A 41 -6.81 1.90 1.36
CA GLY A 41 -7.74 2.21 0.29
C GLY A 41 -9.12 1.59 0.49
N ARG A 42 -10.01 1.88 -0.46
CA ARG A 42 -11.38 1.36 -0.45
C ARG A 42 -11.38 -0.17 -0.44
N GLY A 43 -12.15 -0.77 0.48
CA GLY A 43 -12.38 -2.20 0.54
C GLY A 43 -11.36 -3.00 1.35
N VAL A 44 -10.46 -2.33 2.07
CA VAL A 44 -9.47 -3.00 2.93
C VAL A 44 -10.11 -3.95 3.94
N ALA A 45 -11.19 -3.53 4.61
CA ALA A 45 -11.88 -4.37 5.59
C ALA A 45 -12.49 -5.61 4.95
N GLN A 46 -13.10 -5.49 3.76
CA GLN A 46 -13.68 -6.61 3.03
C GLN A 46 -12.59 -7.62 2.60
N ARG A 47 -11.39 -7.14 2.22
CA ARG A 47 -10.28 -8.02 1.86
C ARG A 47 -9.68 -8.74 3.08
N LEU A 48 -9.58 -8.07 4.22
CA LEU A 48 -9.18 -8.72 5.48
C LEU A 48 -10.18 -9.81 5.90
N LEU A 49 -11.49 -9.53 5.76
CA LEU A 49 -12.53 -10.53 6.01
C LEU A 49 -12.40 -11.75 5.08
N GLN A 50 -12.15 -11.54 3.79
CA GLN A 50 -11.96 -12.64 2.83
C GLN A 50 -10.73 -13.51 3.15
N LEU A 51 -9.71 -12.92 3.77
CA LEU A 51 -8.50 -13.63 4.23
C LEU A 51 -8.67 -14.25 5.62
N GLU A 52 -9.84 -14.09 6.25
CA GLU A 52 -10.10 -14.50 7.62
C GLU A 52 -9.13 -13.90 8.65
N VAL A 53 -8.56 -12.71 8.33
CA VAL A 53 -7.68 -11.98 9.25
C VAL A 53 -8.53 -11.31 10.32
N PRO A 54 -8.32 -11.63 11.62
CA PRO A 54 -9.08 -11.01 12.69
C PRO A 54 -8.87 -9.50 12.74
N PHE A 55 -9.92 -8.71 12.65
CA PHE A 55 -9.83 -7.23 12.70
C PHE A 55 -9.15 -6.71 13.98
N THR A 56 -9.27 -7.46 15.08
CA THR A 56 -8.62 -7.13 16.35
C THR A 56 -7.10 -7.22 16.31
N SER A 57 -6.54 -7.98 15.35
CA SER A 57 -5.10 -8.14 15.18
C SER A 57 -4.46 -7.07 14.30
N VAL A 58 -5.27 -6.21 13.67
CA VAL A 58 -4.79 -5.13 12.79
C VAL A 58 -4.87 -3.81 13.56
N ASP A 59 -3.76 -3.41 14.14
CA ASP A 59 -3.64 -2.19 14.96
C ASP A 59 -2.59 -1.21 14.45
N ARG A 60 -1.86 -1.55 13.36
CA ARG A 60 -0.78 -0.74 12.81
C ARG A 60 -1.02 -0.40 11.36
N LEU A 61 -1.09 0.89 11.07
CA LEU A 61 -1.28 1.45 9.73
C LEU A 61 -0.13 2.40 9.39
N PHE A 62 0.47 2.20 8.21
CA PHE A 62 1.51 3.07 7.64
C PHE A 62 0.98 3.74 6.37
N LEU A 63 1.05 5.06 6.33
CA LEU A 63 0.57 5.86 5.21
C LEU A 63 1.76 6.40 4.41
N THR A 64 1.72 6.21 3.09
CA THR A 64 2.71 6.71 2.15
C THR A 64 2.56 8.21 1.92
N HIS A 65 1.34 8.66 1.73
CA HIS A 65 0.95 10.04 1.49
C HIS A 65 -0.57 10.19 1.75
N LEU A 66 -1.11 11.41 1.59
CA LEU A 66 -2.48 11.72 1.98
C LEU A 66 -3.47 11.84 0.82
N HIS A 67 -3.25 11.16 -0.32
CA HIS A 67 -4.30 11.03 -1.33
C HIS A 67 -5.46 10.18 -0.84
N SER A 68 -6.67 10.55 -1.25
CA SER A 68 -7.91 9.96 -0.74
C SER A 68 -8.04 8.46 -0.99
N ASP A 69 -7.53 7.95 -2.10
CA ASP A 69 -7.61 6.53 -2.43
C ASP A 69 -6.74 5.64 -1.53
N HIS A 70 -5.73 6.22 -0.86
CA HIS A 70 -4.92 5.56 0.17
C HIS A 70 -5.52 5.67 1.57
N LEU A 71 -6.62 6.43 1.77
CA LEU A 71 -7.13 6.82 3.09
C LEU A 71 -8.59 6.44 3.33
N VAL A 72 -9.42 6.33 2.27
CA VAL A 72 -10.88 6.21 2.42
C VAL A 72 -11.34 4.93 3.12
N GLY A 73 -10.49 3.93 3.26
CA GLY A 73 -10.74 2.71 4.02
C GLY A 73 -10.44 2.84 5.52
N ILE A 74 -9.79 3.92 5.97
CA ILE A 74 -9.39 4.08 7.37
C ILE A 74 -10.57 4.02 8.33
N PRO A 75 -11.67 4.77 8.10
CA PRO A 75 -12.81 4.71 8.99
C PRO A 75 -13.36 3.30 9.16
N ASP A 76 -13.50 2.57 8.06
CA ASP A 76 -14.01 1.20 8.04
C ASP A 76 -13.07 0.27 8.82
N LEU A 77 -11.78 0.26 8.54
CA LEU A 77 -10.80 -0.55 9.26
C LEU A 77 -10.72 -0.22 10.76
N TYR A 78 -10.65 1.06 11.08
CA TYR A 78 -10.49 1.57 12.44
C TYR A 78 -11.68 1.22 13.34
N LEU A 79 -12.91 1.54 12.87
CA LEU A 79 -14.14 1.32 13.63
C LEU A 79 -14.50 -0.17 13.68
N THR A 80 -14.36 -0.90 12.57
CA THR A 80 -14.62 -2.34 12.54
C THR A 80 -13.71 -3.09 13.52
N GLY A 81 -12.42 -2.78 13.56
CA GLY A 81 -11.51 -3.40 14.52
C GLY A 81 -11.93 -3.16 15.99
N TRP A 82 -12.40 -1.97 16.31
CA TRP A 82 -12.93 -1.62 17.61
C TRP A 82 -14.26 -2.35 17.94
N ILE A 83 -15.20 -2.33 17.01
CA ILE A 83 -16.51 -3.01 17.15
C ILE A 83 -16.32 -4.53 17.34
N PHE A 84 -15.35 -5.13 16.66
CA PHE A 84 -15.02 -6.55 16.83
C PHE A 84 -14.14 -6.84 18.04
N GLY A 85 -13.87 -5.86 18.90
CA GLY A 85 -13.29 -6.07 20.24
C GLY A 85 -11.79 -5.77 20.36
N ARG A 86 -11.18 -4.95 19.49
CA ARG A 86 -9.81 -4.49 19.71
C ARG A 86 -9.72 -3.74 21.04
N GLN A 87 -8.77 -4.16 21.89
CA GLN A 87 -8.58 -3.63 23.24
C GLN A 87 -7.39 -2.68 23.35
N ILE A 88 -6.61 -2.52 22.28
CA ILE A 88 -5.42 -1.66 22.23
C ILE A 88 -5.65 -0.50 21.24
N PRO A 89 -4.93 0.62 21.40
CA PRO A 89 -5.05 1.74 20.47
C PRO A 89 -4.74 1.37 19.02
N PHE A 90 -5.41 2.03 18.08
CA PHE A 90 -5.06 1.99 16.67
C PHE A 90 -3.90 2.95 16.42
N ARG A 91 -2.78 2.44 15.93
CA ARG A 91 -1.54 3.20 15.71
C ARG A 91 -1.37 3.52 14.24
N VAL A 92 -1.11 4.79 13.94
CA VAL A 92 -0.97 5.29 12.57
C VAL A 92 0.33 6.06 12.41
N TRP A 93 1.17 5.61 11.50
CA TRP A 93 2.37 6.30 11.04
C TRP A 93 2.11 6.89 9.66
N GLY A 94 2.43 8.15 9.45
CA GLY A 94 2.25 8.78 8.14
C GLY A 94 2.94 10.14 8.06
N PRO A 95 2.90 10.77 6.89
CA PRO A 95 3.52 12.07 6.70
C PRO A 95 2.83 13.17 7.51
N GLU A 96 3.40 14.37 7.49
CA GLU A 96 2.80 15.57 8.07
C GLU A 96 1.33 15.73 7.62
N GLY A 97 0.43 16.07 8.57
CA GLY A 97 -1.02 16.15 8.38
C GLY A 97 -1.78 14.89 8.83
N THR A 98 -1.11 13.76 9.05
CA THR A 98 -1.75 12.51 9.49
C THR A 98 -2.44 12.68 10.86
N GLN A 99 -1.82 13.37 11.81
CA GLN A 99 -2.40 13.60 13.12
C GLN A 99 -3.69 14.41 13.02
N GLN A 100 -3.68 15.48 12.25
CA GLN A 100 -4.85 16.33 12.05
C GLN A 100 -5.99 15.56 11.35
N MET A 101 -5.66 14.80 10.30
CA MET A 101 -6.63 13.98 9.57
C MET A 101 -7.30 12.97 10.52
N MET A 102 -6.54 12.21 11.30
CA MET A 102 -7.08 11.22 12.23
C MET A 102 -7.92 11.86 13.33
N HIS A 103 -7.53 13.03 13.82
CA HIS A 103 -8.33 13.79 14.79
C HIS A 103 -9.71 14.17 14.21
N HIS A 104 -9.75 14.72 12.99
CA HIS A 104 -11.02 15.08 12.35
C HIS A 104 -11.87 13.85 12.01
N LEU A 105 -11.24 12.75 11.65
CA LEU A 105 -11.94 11.50 11.40
C LEU A 105 -12.64 10.98 12.67
N GLN A 106 -11.95 10.99 13.83
CA GLN A 106 -12.57 10.64 15.11
C GLN A 106 -13.74 11.57 15.45
N GLN A 107 -13.61 12.86 15.19
CA GLN A 107 -14.71 13.83 15.41
C GLN A 107 -15.90 13.54 14.48
N ALA A 108 -15.66 13.16 13.23
CA ALA A 108 -16.76 12.82 12.29
C ALA A 108 -17.61 11.64 12.77
N PHE A 109 -17.03 10.71 13.51
CA PHE A 109 -17.73 9.54 14.08
C PHE A 109 -18.04 9.66 15.57
N GLN A 110 -17.88 10.84 16.18
CA GLN A 110 -18.04 11.05 17.61
C GLN A 110 -19.41 10.60 18.14
N ALA A 111 -20.48 10.80 17.38
CA ALA A 111 -21.82 10.40 17.79
C ALA A 111 -21.96 8.87 17.94
N ASP A 112 -21.48 8.11 16.95
CA ASP A 112 -21.45 6.64 16.97
C ASP A 112 -20.55 6.11 18.10
N ILE A 113 -19.36 6.69 18.23
CA ILE A 113 -18.40 6.33 19.28
C ILE A 113 -18.99 6.55 20.67
N HIS A 114 -19.66 7.68 20.91
CA HIS A 114 -20.29 7.98 22.19
C HIS A 114 -21.41 6.99 22.53
N ILE A 115 -22.27 6.67 21.55
CA ILE A 115 -23.35 5.71 21.76
C ILE A 115 -22.78 4.35 22.15
N ARG A 116 -21.88 3.82 21.36
CA ARG A 116 -21.34 2.47 21.54
C ARG A 116 -20.41 2.32 22.74
N ARG A 117 -19.67 3.35 23.09
CA ARG A 117 -18.74 3.32 24.22
C ARG A 117 -19.43 3.61 25.56
N ASP A 118 -20.30 4.64 25.59
CA ASP A 118 -20.74 5.26 26.84
C ASP A 118 -22.23 4.97 27.17
N LEU A 119 -23.04 4.54 26.19
CA LEU A 119 -24.49 4.45 26.39
C LEU A 119 -25.08 3.05 26.17
N ASP A 120 -24.53 2.24 25.26
CA ASP A 120 -25.17 0.97 24.83
C ASP A 120 -24.23 -0.23 24.96
N GLU A 121 -23.30 -0.45 24.01
CA GLU A 121 -22.50 -1.68 23.98
C GLU A 121 -21.31 -1.70 24.94
N GLU A 122 -20.95 -0.58 25.53
CA GLU A 122 -19.83 -0.40 26.49
C GLU A 122 -18.47 -0.86 25.90
N PHE A 123 -18.24 -0.61 24.60
CA PHE A 123 -17.01 -1.00 23.95
C PHE A 123 -15.77 -0.33 24.55
N SER A 124 -14.62 -0.97 24.35
CA SER A 124 -13.34 -0.58 24.95
C SER A 124 -12.98 0.90 24.71
N ALA A 125 -12.78 1.64 25.79
CA ALA A 125 -12.27 3.01 25.73
C ALA A 125 -10.79 3.06 25.28
N GLU A 126 -10.02 2.00 25.49
CA GLU A 126 -8.66 1.88 24.94
C GLU A 126 -8.69 1.53 23.44
N GLY A 127 -9.55 0.58 23.05
CA GLY A 127 -9.64 0.12 21.66
C GLY A 127 -10.03 1.20 20.65
N ILE A 128 -10.74 2.26 21.09
CA ILE A 128 -11.12 3.39 20.22
C ILE A 128 -10.04 4.49 20.15
N LYS A 129 -9.02 4.44 21.00
CA LYS A 129 -7.95 5.44 20.94
C LYS A 129 -7.16 5.31 19.63
N VAL A 130 -6.71 6.45 19.13
CA VAL A 130 -5.77 6.54 18.02
C VAL A 130 -4.48 7.16 18.52
N VAL A 131 -3.37 6.53 18.19
CA VAL A 131 -2.02 7.06 18.43
C VAL A 131 -1.39 7.32 17.07
N THR A 132 -1.10 8.57 16.77
CA THR A 132 -0.49 8.98 15.50
C THR A 132 0.96 9.36 15.71
N GLN A 133 1.81 8.99 14.77
CA GLN A 133 3.18 9.44 14.67
C GLN A 133 3.42 9.98 13.26
N GLU A 134 3.70 11.27 13.14
CA GLU A 134 4.15 11.86 11.89
C GLU A 134 5.61 11.52 11.67
N ILE A 135 5.92 11.04 10.47
CA ILE A 135 7.21 10.44 10.11
C ILE A 135 7.84 11.13 8.91
N GLN A 136 9.15 11.00 8.83
CA GLN A 136 10.01 11.44 7.72
C GLN A 136 10.97 10.31 7.37
N GLU A 137 11.85 10.51 6.37
CA GLU A 137 12.88 9.52 6.00
C GLU A 137 13.70 9.09 7.23
N GLY A 138 13.80 7.79 7.43
CA GLY A 138 14.54 7.16 8.53
C GLY A 138 13.83 5.94 9.10
N VAL A 139 14.36 5.39 10.19
CA VAL A 139 13.73 4.28 10.92
C VAL A 139 12.50 4.80 11.65
N VAL A 140 11.33 4.27 11.32
CA VAL A 140 10.03 4.72 11.86
C VAL A 140 9.39 3.69 12.79
N TYR A 141 9.86 2.43 12.74
CA TYR A 141 9.43 1.36 13.62
C TYR A 141 10.56 0.36 13.81
N GLU A 142 10.81 -0.06 15.05
CA GLU A 142 11.81 -1.08 15.36
C GLU A 142 11.41 -1.82 16.64
N GLU A 143 10.63 -2.91 16.48
CA GLU A 143 10.18 -3.75 17.59
C GLU A 143 10.18 -5.23 17.16
N LYS A 144 10.43 -6.13 18.10
CA LYS A 144 10.36 -7.60 17.91
C LYS A 144 11.19 -8.11 16.73
N GLY A 145 12.30 -7.45 16.40
CA GLY A 145 13.17 -7.80 15.28
C GLY A 145 12.67 -7.27 13.93
N VAL A 146 11.50 -6.67 13.86
CA VAL A 146 10.99 -5.99 12.66
C VAL A 146 11.49 -4.57 12.64
N LYS A 147 12.07 -4.15 11.51
CA LYS A 147 12.49 -2.79 11.27
C LYS A 147 11.80 -2.23 10.03
N ILE A 148 11.16 -1.07 10.17
CA ILE A 148 10.53 -0.35 9.06
C ILE A 148 11.24 0.98 8.89
N ILE A 149 11.69 1.22 7.67
CA ILE A 149 12.37 2.44 7.25
C ILE A 149 11.47 3.14 6.24
N ALA A 150 11.09 4.37 6.52
CA ALA A 150 10.46 5.24 5.53
C ALA A 150 11.54 5.94 4.70
N PHE A 151 11.26 6.19 3.43
CA PHE A 151 12.15 6.96 2.56
C PHE A 151 11.35 7.85 1.61
N ASP A 152 11.90 9.02 1.30
CA ASP A 152 11.24 9.97 0.41
C ASP A 152 11.18 9.46 -1.03
N VAL A 153 10.04 9.67 -1.68
CA VAL A 153 9.84 9.43 -3.11
C VAL A 153 9.28 10.68 -3.80
N ASP A 154 9.36 10.71 -5.14
CA ASP A 154 8.90 11.88 -5.91
C ASP A 154 7.47 11.66 -6.44
N HIS A 155 6.50 12.18 -5.73
CA HIS A 155 5.10 12.18 -6.19
C HIS A 155 4.53 13.60 -6.37
N ARG A 156 5.41 14.59 -6.61
CA ARG A 156 5.01 16.00 -6.74
C ARG A 156 3.89 16.21 -7.75
N PRO A 157 2.87 17.05 -7.38
CA PRO A 157 2.90 18.06 -6.32
C PRO A 157 2.54 17.55 -4.90
N VAL A 158 2.37 16.26 -4.67
CA VAL A 158 2.08 15.71 -3.33
C VAL A 158 3.39 15.53 -2.58
N GLU A 159 3.56 16.30 -1.53
CA GLU A 159 4.73 16.29 -0.65
C GLU A 159 4.29 16.45 0.81
N PRO A 160 4.83 15.64 1.74
CA PRO A 160 5.75 14.54 1.50
C PRO A 160 5.05 13.28 0.95
N ALA A 161 5.80 12.45 0.20
CA ALA A 161 5.40 11.12 -0.23
C ALA A 161 6.50 10.12 0.13
N LEU A 162 6.11 8.96 0.67
CA LEU A 162 7.01 8.00 1.28
C LEU A 162 6.87 6.62 0.63
N GLY A 163 8.01 5.94 0.45
CA GLY A 163 8.09 4.50 0.33
C GLY A 163 8.51 3.87 1.66
N PHE A 164 8.40 2.55 1.77
CA PHE A 164 8.79 1.81 2.96
C PHE A 164 9.68 0.62 2.64
N ARG A 165 10.74 0.43 3.43
CA ARG A 165 11.54 -0.79 3.47
C ARG A 165 11.31 -1.48 4.79
N ILE A 166 10.85 -2.73 4.72
CA ILE A 166 10.59 -3.61 5.86
C ILE A 166 11.70 -4.67 5.91
N GLU A 167 12.35 -4.80 7.05
CA GLU A 167 13.43 -5.76 7.27
C GLU A 167 13.10 -6.68 8.44
N TYR A 168 13.30 -7.99 8.24
CA TYR A 168 13.14 -9.01 9.26
C TYR A 168 14.00 -10.24 8.92
N GLU A 169 14.78 -10.74 9.88
CA GLU A 169 15.63 -11.93 9.74
C GLU A 169 16.50 -11.96 8.46
N GLY A 170 17.06 -10.79 8.10
CA GLY A 170 17.90 -10.65 6.92
C GLY A 170 17.16 -10.67 5.59
N LYS A 171 15.83 -10.66 5.59
CA LYS A 171 14.97 -10.50 4.42
C LYS A 171 14.44 -9.08 4.34
N SER A 172 14.07 -8.65 3.13
CA SER A 172 13.59 -7.30 2.90
C SER A 172 12.46 -7.23 1.89
N VAL A 173 11.46 -6.41 2.23
CA VAL A 173 10.34 -6.04 1.36
C VAL A 173 10.36 -4.53 1.17
N VAL A 174 10.24 -4.06 -0.06
CA VAL A 174 10.14 -2.63 -0.37
C VAL A 174 8.80 -2.35 -1.02
N LEU A 175 8.11 -1.32 -0.51
CA LEU A 175 6.88 -0.78 -1.06
C LEU A 175 7.17 0.63 -1.58
N SER A 176 6.95 0.87 -2.86
CA SER A 176 7.32 2.16 -3.48
C SER A 176 6.51 3.35 -2.96
N GLY A 177 5.25 3.14 -2.54
CA GLY A 177 4.26 4.22 -2.56
C GLY A 177 4.03 4.70 -3.98
N ASP A 178 3.34 5.82 -4.15
CA ASP A 178 3.16 6.45 -5.46
C ASP A 178 4.37 7.32 -5.77
N THR A 179 4.93 7.18 -6.96
CA THR A 179 6.18 7.86 -7.30
C THR A 179 6.42 7.95 -8.81
N LYS A 180 7.07 9.01 -9.23
CA LYS A 180 7.82 9.03 -10.49
C LYS A 180 9.06 8.16 -10.36
N PHE A 181 9.86 8.09 -11.45
CA PHE A 181 11.20 7.51 -11.36
C PHE A 181 12.02 8.18 -10.24
N SER A 182 12.46 7.41 -9.25
CA SER A 182 13.11 7.90 -8.04
C SER A 182 14.45 7.22 -7.79
N GLU A 183 15.52 8.01 -7.77
CA GLU A 183 16.86 7.53 -7.40
C GLU A 183 16.92 7.12 -5.93
N ASN A 184 16.16 7.79 -5.07
CA ASN A 184 16.10 7.43 -3.66
C ASN A 184 15.45 6.06 -3.44
N LEU A 185 14.35 5.77 -4.16
CA LEU A 185 13.73 4.45 -4.16
C LEU A 185 14.74 3.38 -4.60
N ILE A 186 15.50 3.62 -5.68
CA ILE A 186 16.53 2.68 -6.16
C ILE A 186 17.55 2.39 -5.07
N ARG A 187 18.00 3.41 -4.34
CA ARG A 187 18.94 3.26 -3.22
C ARG A 187 18.39 2.36 -2.11
N PHE A 188 17.11 2.55 -1.73
CA PHE A 188 16.48 1.76 -0.67
C PHE A 188 16.01 0.37 -1.13
N ALA A 189 15.79 0.17 -2.42
CA ALA A 189 15.34 -1.09 -3.00
C ALA A 189 16.50 -1.97 -3.54
N ASP A 190 17.76 -1.51 -3.51
CA ASP A 190 18.88 -2.30 -4.00
C ASP A 190 18.98 -3.64 -3.26
N GLY A 191 18.95 -4.73 -4.02
CA GLY A 191 19.02 -6.09 -3.50
C GLY A 191 17.84 -6.52 -2.63
N ALA A 192 16.69 -5.87 -2.71
CA ALA A 192 15.49 -6.28 -1.96
C ALA A 192 15.05 -7.69 -2.37
N ASP A 193 14.51 -8.47 -1.42
CA ASP A 193 13.92 -9.76 -1.74
C ASP A 193 12.62 -9.56 -2.56
N LEU A 194 11.74 -8.66 -2.12
CA LEU A 194 10.52 -8.30 -2.82
C LEU A 194 10.44 -6.78 -3.02
N LEU A 195 10.16 -6.34 -4.25
CA LEU A 195 9.82 -4.96 -4.56
C LEU A 195 8.37 -4.89 -5.06
N VAL A 196 7.48 -4.30 -4.27
CA VAL A 196 6.12 -3.95 -4.69
C VAL A 196 6.13 -2.52 -5.18
N HIS A 197 5.84 -2.31 -6.45
CA HIS A 197 5.98 -1.01 -7.12
C HIS A 197 4.68 -0.58 -7.78
N GLU A 198 4.37 0.71 -7.74
CA GLU A 198 3.28 1.29 -8.52
C GLU A 198 3.59 1.30 -10.01
N VAL A 199 2.59 1.42 -10.86
CA VAL A 199 2.77 1.60 -12.29
C VAL A 199 1.60 2.30 -12.96
N CYS A 200 1.89 3.14 -13.94
CA CYS A 200 0.89 3.80 -14.77
C CYS A 200 0.94 3.22 -16.20
N ALA A 201 -0.23 3.00 -16.82
CA ALA A 201 -0.37 2.59 -18.22
C ALA A 201 -0.73 3.81 -19.11
N PRO A 202 0.25 4.64 -19.51
CA PRO A 202 -0.01 5.94 -20.12
C PRO A 202 -0.72 5.87 -21.48
N GLU A 203 -0.38 4.92 -22.33
CA GLU A 203 -0.99 4.85 -23.68
C GLU A 203 -2.46 4.41 -23.57
N ASN A 204 -2.77 3.43 -22.74
CA ASN A 204 -4.14 3.00 -22.50
C ASN A 204 -5.00 4.11 -21.84
N MET A 205 -4.40 4.93 -20.97
CA MET A 205 -5.07 6.10 -20.40
C MET A 205 -5.35 7.16 -21.46
N ARG A 206 -4.38 7.47 -22.31
CA ARG A 206 -4.51 8.41 -23.43
C ARG A 206 -5.59 7.95 -24.41
N ASP A 207 -5.61 6.67 -24.74
CA ASP A 207 -6.59 6.08 -25.65
C ASP A 207 -7.99 6.13 -25.08
N LEU A 208 -8.17 5.79 -23.80
CA LEU A 208 -9.46 5.89 -23.11
C LEU A 208 -10.00 7.31 -23.15
N VAL A 209 -9.15 8.28 -22.80
CA VAL A 209 -9.54 9.70 -22.77
C VAL A 209 -9.86 10.23 -24.16
N ARG A 210 -9.06 9.90 -25.18
CA ARG A 210 -9.31 10.25 -26.58
C ARG A 210 -10.71 9.79 -27.03
N ARG A 211 -11.08 8.56 -26.67
CA ARG A 211 -12.35 7.93 -27.12
C ARG A 211 -13.56 8.44 -26.37
N PHE A 212 -13.47 8.62 -25.06
CA PHE A 212 -14.66 8.81 -24.21
C PHE A 212 -14.75 10.18 -23.53
N ASN A 213 -13.62 10.88 -23.36
CA ASN A 213 -13.61 12.17 -22.66
C ASN A 213 -12.42 13.07 -23.07
N PRO A 214 -12.37 13.56 -24.33
CA PRO A 214 -11.25 14.36 -24.83
C PRO A 214 -10.95 15.62 -24.01
N GLY A 215 -11.95 16.17 -23.32
CA GLY A 215 -11.78 17.33 -22.45
C GLY A 215 -10.90 17.10 -21.22
N ARG A 216 -10.55 15.84 -20.92
CA ARG A 216 -9.66 15.48 -19.81
C ARG A 216 -8.22 15.19 -20.22
N ALA A 217 -7.85 15.42 -21.47
CA ALA A 217 -6.51 15.09 -21.98
C ALA A 217 -5.39 15.71 -21.12
N GLU A 218 -5.46 17.02 -20.87
CA GLU A 218 -4.45 17.72 -20.04
C GLU A 218 -4.37 17.19 -18.61
N THR A 219 -5.54 16.90 -17.98
CA THR A 219 -5.58 16.30 -16.63
C THR A 219 -4.94 14.91 -16.64
N THR A 220 -5.16 14.13 -17.70
CA THR A 220 -4.58 12.79 -17.84
C THR A 220 -3.07 12.84 -17.95
N GLU A 221 -2.51 13.78 -18.75
CA GLU A 221 -1.05 13.96 -18.81
C GLU A 221 -0.46 14.33 -17.44
N ARG A 222 -1.12 15.22 -16.69
CA ARG A 222 -0.68 15.53 -15.32
C ARG A 222 -0.70 14.30 -14.40
N ILE A 223 -1.70 13.43 -14.51
CA ILE A 223 -1.75 12.18 -13.73
C ILE A 223 -0.58 11.27 -14.15
N ILE A 224 -0.35 11.10 -15.44
CA ILE A 224 0.78 10.29 -15.96
C ILE A 224 2.12 10.83 -15.44
N ASP A 225 2.28 12.13 -15.40
CA ASP A 225 3.51 12.80 -14.92
C ASP A 225 3.81 12.56 -13.43
N HIS A 226 2.81 12.11 -12.64
CA HIS A 226 3.01 11.82 -11.20
C HIS A 226 3.44 10.38 -10.94
N HIS A 227 3.41 9.49 -11.93
CA HIS A 227 3.56 8.06 -11.79
C HIS A 227 4.71 7.49 -12.64
N THR A 228 5.05 6.25 -12.41
CA THR A 228 6.11 5.54 -13.10
C THR A 228 5.54 4.78 -14.29
N THR A 229 6.10 5.01 -15.53
CA THR A 229 5.74 4.21 -16.70
C THR A 229 6.36 2.81 -16.65
N PRO A 230 5.84 1.82 -17.42
CA PRO A 230 6.37 0.46 -17.39
C PRO A 230 7.85 0.37 -17.77
N GLU A 231 8.31 1.19 -18.72
CA GLU A 231 9.72 1.25 -19.13
C GLU A 231 10.62 1.76 -18.01
N LYS A 232 10.17 2.80 -17.30
CA LYS A 232 10.89 3.35 -16.14
C LYS A 232 10.90 2.38 -14.97
N ALA A 233 9.79 1.69 -14.74
CA ALA A 233 9.72 0.64 -13.72
C ALA A 233 10.69 -0.50 -14.05
N GLY A 234 10.76 -0.94 -15.30
CA GLY A 234 11.73 -1.94 -15.75
C GLY A 234 13.18 -1.48 -15.55
N GLU A 235 13.50 -0.19 -15.76
CA GLU A 235 14.81 0.38 -15.43
C GLU A 235 15.09 0.32 -13.92
N ILE A 236 14.12 0.69 -13.10
CA ILE A 236 14.22 0.57 -11.62
C ILE A 236 14.51 -0.89 -11.24
N PHE A 237 13.76 -1.85 -11.76
CA PHE A 237 13.96 -3.28 -11.47
C PHE A 237 15.33 -3.79 -11.91
N SER A 238 15.80 -3.34 -13.08
CA SER A 238 17.15 -3.68 -13.59
C SER A 238 18.26 -3.17 -12.68
N ARG A 239 18.07 -2.01 -12.06
CA ARG A 239 19.05 -1.39 -11.16
C ARG A 239 18.96 -1.94 -9.75
N THR A 240 17.77 -2.21 -9.24
CA THR A 240 17.54 -2.72 -7.86
C THR A 240 17.71 -4.22 -7.73
N ARG A 241 17.48 -4.97 -8.81
CA ARG A 241 17.68 -6.44 -8.89
C ARG A 241 16.94 -7.21 -7.78
N PRO A 242 15.64 -6.97 -7.56
CA PRO A 242 14.90 -7.73 -6.56
C PRO A 242 14.81 -9.20 -6.97
N LYS A 243 14.62 -10.12 -6.01
CA LYS A 243 14.33 -11.52 -6.34
C LYS A 243 12.98 -11.63 -7.06
N LEU A 244 12.01 -10.80 -6.67
CA LEU A 244 10.73 -10.64 -7.34
C LEU A 244 10.30 -9.18 -7.32
N ALA A 245 9.88 -8.64 -8.47
CA ALA A 245 9.16 -7.38 -8.55
C ALA A 245 7.66 -7.66 -8.78
N VAL A 246 6.78 -6.88 -8.13
CA VAL A 246 5.32 -7.03 -8.29
C VAL A 246 4.70 -5.66 -8.44
N TYR A 247 3.84 -5.50 -9.44
CA TYR A 247 3.06 -4.28 -9.59
C TYR A 247 1.86 -4.25 -8.64
N SER A 248 1.67 -3.12 -8.00
CA SER A 248 0.45 -2.73 -7.27
C SER A 248 0.11 -1.28 -7.61
N HIS A 249 -0.98 -0.73 -7.10
CA HIS A 249 -1.41 0.62 -7.46
C HIS A 249 -1.32 0.87 -8.99
N ILE A 250 -2.12 0.09 -9.75
CA ILE A 250 -2.08 0.12 -11.21
C ILE A 250 -2.96 1.25 -11.73
N VAL A 251 -2.33 2.33 -12.20
CA VAL A 251 -2.99 3.52 -12.73
C VAL A 251 -3.26 3.32 -14.21
N GLY A 252 -4.47 2.87 -14.53
CA GLY A 252 -4.88 2.62 -15.91
C GLY A 252 -6.25 1.99 -16.02
N PRO A 253 -6.82 1.93 -17.23
CA PRO A 253 -8.09 1.23 -17.46
C PRO A 253 -7.93 -0.29 -17.30
N PRO A 254 -9.06 -1.02 -17.20
CA PRO A 254 -9.03 -2.48 -17.34
C PRO A 254 -8.30 -2.90 -18.62
N ASN A 255 -7.62 -4.05 -18.58
CA ASN A 255 -6.86 -4.62 -19.69
C ASN A 255 -5.59 -3.83 -20.09
N SER A 256 -4.94 -3.17 -19.14
CA SER A 256 -3.63 -2.53 -19.35
C SER A 256 -2.45 -3.51 -19.29
N ASP A 257 -2.67 -4.77 -18.99
CA ASP A 257 -1.60 -5.74 -18.73
C ASP A 257 -0.62 -5.89 -19.90
N ASP A 258 -1.09 -5.87 -21.14
CA ASP A 258 -0.22 -5.96 -22.32
C ASP A 258 0.76 -4.79 -22.43
N GLU A 259 0.30 -3.57 -22.13
CA GLU A 259 1.16 -2.37 -22.10
C GLU A 259 2.19 -2.49 -20.98
N LEU A 260 1.75 -2.88 -19.78
CA LEU A 260 2.63 -3.06 -18.64
C LEU A 260 3.70 -4.11 -18.91
N LEU A 261 3.32 -5.26 -19.47
CA LEU A 261 4.24 -6.34 -19.80
C LEU A 261 5.23 -5.93 -20.88
N ALA A 262 4.77 -5.31 -21.98
CA ALA A 262 5.62 -4.92 -23.09
C ALA A 262 6.62 -3.84 -22.69
N GLY A 263 6.15 -2.77 -22.02
CA GLY A 263 7.00 -1.68 -21.58
C GLY A 263 8.06 -2.14 -20.58
N THR A 264 7.69 -2.91 -19.57
CA THR A 264 8.65 -3.44 -18.58
C THR A 264 9.70 -4.35 -19.22
N LYS A 265 9.28 -5.28 -20.08
CA LYS A 265 10.21 -6.21 -20.77
C LYS A 265 11.17 -5.51 -21.72
N SER A 266 10.89 -4.29 -22.14
CA SER A 266 11.81 -3.51 -22.99
C SER A 266 13.07 -3.07 -22.24
N THR A 267 13.04 -3.01 -20.90
CA THR A 267 14.13 -2.51 -20.04
C THR A 267 14.52 -3.47 -18.94
N TYR A 268 13.74 -4.55 -18.71
CA TYR A 268 14.00 -5.54 -17.66
C TYR A 268 13.76 -6.97 -18.14
N SER A 269 14.74 -7.84 -17.92
CA SER A 269 14.69 -9.26 -18.27
C SER A 269 14.51 -10.21 -17.07
N GLY A 270 14.41 -9.66 -15.87
CA GLY A 270 14.25 -10.46 -14.66
C GLY A 270 12.79 -10.85 -14.40
N VAL A 271 12.54 -11.38 -13.20
CA VAL A 271 11.21 -11.89 -12.82
C VAL A 271 10.36 -10.77 -12.26
N PHE A 272 9.18 -10.57 -12.85
CA PHE A 272 8.17 -9.66 -12.33
C PHE A 272 6.75 -10.17 -12.58
N GLU A 273 5.81 -9.70 -11.78
CA GLU A 273 4.38 -10.07 -11.85
C GLU A 273 3.50 -8.83 -11.84
N ILE A 274 2.36 -8.90 -12.50
CA ILE A 274 1.28 -7.93 -12.32
C ILE A 274 0.45 -8.41 -11.12
N GLY A 275 0.48 -7.65 -10.03
CA GLY A 275 -0.24 -7.99 -8.82
C GLY A 275 -1.75 -7.97 -9.04
N ASN A 276 -2.44 -8.82 -8.31
CA ASN A 276 -3.90 -8.85 -8.23
C ASN A 276 -4.31 -8.80 -6.76
N ASP A 277 -5.52 -8.34 -6.53
CA ASP A 277 -6.08 -8.36 -5.18
C ASP A 277 -6.04 -9.77 -4.60
N LEU A 278 -5.68 -9.87 -3.33
CA LEU A 278 -5.48 -11.12 -2.57
C LEU A 278 -4.28 -11.96 -3.03
N MET A 279 -3.44 -11.46 -3.96
CA MET A 279 -2.16 -12.10 -4.24
C MET A 279 -1.30 -12.07 -2.98
N THR A 280 -0.88 -13.25 -2.53
CA THR A 280 0.03 -13.39 -1.38
C THR A 280 1.40 -13.86 -1.85
N ILE A 281 2.44 -13.18 -1.39
CA ILE A 281 3.84 -13.46 -1.69
C ILE A 281 4.55 -13.87 -0.39
N ASP A 282 5.12 -15.06 -0.38
CA ASP A 282 5.93 -15.55 0.71
C ASP A 282 7.39 -15.15 0.49
N VAL A 283 7.98 -14.47 1.47
CA VAL A 283 9.36 -14.00 1.47
C VAL A 283 10.16 -14.78 2.51
N GLY A 284 11.05 -15.62 2.00
CA GLY A 284 11.97 -16.45 2.76
C GLY A 284 13.33 -16.53 2.05
N ASP A 285 13.98 -17.69 2.07
CA ASP A 285 15.18 -17.91 1.25
C ASP A 285 14.85 -17.80 -0.24
N GLU A 286 13.66 -18.26 -0.61
CA GLU A 286 13.03 -18.02 -1.90
C GLU A 286 11.88 -17.02 -1.73
N VAL A 287 11.54 -16.32 -2.81
CA VAL A 287 10.37 -15.44 -2.89
C VAL A 287 9.41 -16.02 -3.91
N CYS A 288 8.20 -16.33 -3.50
CA CYS A 288 7.23 -16.98 -4.38
C CYS A 288 5.79 -16.48 -4.15
N VAL A 289 5.02 -16.45 -5.22
CA VAL A 289 3.58 -16.20 -5.16
C VAL A 289 2.89 -17.47 -4.69
N ARG A 290 2.13 -17.38 -3.59
CA ARG A 290 1.42 -18.53 -3.02
C ARG A 290 0.42 -19.09 -4.01
N GLY A 291 0.44 -20.42 -4.22
CA GLY A 291 -0.47 -21.08 -5.16
C GLY A 291 -0.05 -21.03 -6.63
N LYS A 292 1.07 -20.39 -6.97
CA LYS A 292 1.77 -20.57 -8.26
C LYS A 292 2.93 -21.54 -8.05
N SER A 293 2.84 -22.73 -8.60
CA SER A 293 3.92 -23.74 -8.65
C SER A 293 4.60 -23.73 -10.02
#